data_6425a91f7e64cd5e6dbbcfd3d2f2c4f0
#
_entry.id   6425a91f7e64cd5e6dbbcfd3d2f2c4f0
#
_cell.length_a   1.000
_cell.length_b   1.000
_cell.length_c   1.000
_cell.angle_alpha   90.00
_cell.angle_beta   90.00
_cell.angle_gamma   90.00
#
_symmetry.space_group_name_H-M   'P 1'
#
loop_
_entity.id
_entity.type
_entity.pdbx_description
1 polymer ?
#
loop_
_entity_poly.entity_id
_entity_poly.type
_entity_poly.pdbx_seq_one_letter_code
_entity_poly.pdbx_strand_id
1 'polypeptide(L)'
;MRHRPETETPLKNKSRGERQVNLNEGVCEVLDDYIEANHPHVENDHDRMPLLSTQHGRAHRTTLMQNIYTLTYPCHYTNECPHGRSLNECEAVTNGRASKCPSSVSLHTIRRGSITAHRNANVPKDMASDRMDVSGEVLDKHYDMATPNEKCKCWSESSGRI
;
A
#
# COMPACT_ATOMS: atom_id res chain seq x y z
N MET A 1 -3.62 0.92 14.41
CA MET A 1 -2.45 0.02 14.43
C MET A 1 -1.78 0.15 15.78
N ARG A 2 -1.40 -0.96 16.42
CA ARG A 2 -0.75 -0.99 17.74
C ARG A 2 0.51 -1.81 17.71
N HIS A 3 1.50 -1.40 18.49
CA HIS A 3 2.76 -2.12 18.67
C HIS A 3 2.59 -3.20 19.75
N ARG A 4 2.68 -4.47 19.36
CA ARG A 4 2.47 -5.63 20.26
C ARG A 4 3.57 -6.66 20.03
N PRO A 5 4.79 -6.41 20.53
CA PRO A 5 5.90 -7.35 20.35
C PRO A 5 5.65 -8.68 21.08
N GLU A 6 4.94 -8.66 22.20
CA GLU A 6 4.56 -9.82 23.01
C GLU A 6 3.65 -10.82 22.26
N THR A 7 2.97 -10.37 21.21
CA THR A 7 2.12 -11.20 20.36
C THR A 7 2.55 -11.18 18.90
N GLU A 8 3.87 -11.07 18.66
CA GLU A 8 4.52 -11.16 17.34
C GLU A 8 4.02 -10.15 16.29
N THR A 9 3.49 -9.01 16.76
CA THR A 9 3.05 -7.93 15.88
C THR A 9 3.74 -6.61 16.19
N PRO A 10 5.10 -6.57 16.16
CA PRO A 10 5.83 -5.34 16.39
C PRO A 10 5.66 -4.37 15.21
N LEU A 11 5.51 -3.09 15.50
CA LEU A 11 5.63 -2.04 14.49
C LEU A 11 7.10 -1.66 14.32
N LYS A 12 7.49 -1.26 13.09
CA LYS A 12 8.86 -0.83 12.79
C LYS A 12 9.33 0.30 13.70
N ASN A 13 8.48 1.28 13.94
CA ASN A 13 8.78 2.45 14.77
C ASN A 13 8.28 2.28 16.23
N LYS A 14 8.04 1.04 16.67
CA LYS A 14 7.55 0.69 18.01
C LYS A 14 6.29 1.50 18.35
N SER A 15 6.17 1.97 19.59
CA SER A 15 5.03 2.78 20.05
C SER A 15 4.85 4.11 19.30
N ARG A 16 5.92 4.69 18.76
CA ARG A 16 5.80 5.88 17.90
C ARG A 16 5.12 5.62 16.55
N GLY A 17 5.05 4.36 16.11
CA GLY A 17 4.32 3.95 14.91
C GLY A 17 2.85 3.60 15.17
N GLU A 18 2.38 3.72 16.41
CA GLU A 18 0.96 3.48 16.74
C GLU A 18 0.10 4.61 16.20
N ARG A 19 -0.96 4.24 15.48
CA ARG A 19 -1.88 5.21 14.90
C ARG A 19 -3.23 4.59 14.55
N GLN A 20 -4.22 5.44 14.40
CA GLN A 20 -5.48 5.10 13.76
C GLN A 20 -5.41 5.51 12.28
N VAL A 21 -5.92 4.66 11.42
CA VAL A 21 -6.00 4.93 9.98
C VAL A 21 -7.45 4.80 9.57
N ASN A 22 -8.04 5.90 9.13
CA ASN A 22 -9.39 5.88 8.58
C ASN A 22 -9.37 5.20 7.21
N LEU A 23 -10.32 4.31 7.00
CA LEU A 23 -10.62 3.70 5.72
C LEU A 23 -11.86 4.39 5.15
N ASN A 24 -11.95 4.49 3.83
CA ASN A 24 -13.18 4.95 3.20
C ASN A 24 -14.24 3.84 3.23
N GLU A 25 -15.50 4.22 3.05
CA GLU A 25 -16.65 3.31 3.13
C GLU A 25 -16.51 2.10 2.19
N GLY A 26 -16.17 2.31 0.93
CA GLY A 26 -16.01 1.21 -0.02
C GLY A 26 -14.89 0.21 0.33
N VAL A 27 -13.82 0.66 1.03
CA VAL A 27 -12.80 -0.26 1.55
C VAL A 27 -13.33 -1.03 2.75
N CYS A 28 -14.16 -0.40 3.60
CA CYS A 28 -14.80 -1.08 4.72
C CYS A 28 -15.74 -2.18 4.22
N GLU A 29 -16.62 -1.87 3.25
CA GLU A 29 -17.53 -2.84 2.63
C GLU A 29 -16.78 -4.06 2.08
N VAL A 30 -15.71 -3.85 1.30
CA VAL A 30 -14.89 -4.94 0.76
C VAL A 30 -14.23 -5.78 1.87
N LEU A 31 -13.84 -5.15 2.97
CA LEU A 31 -13.25 -5.87 4.10
C LEU A 31 -14.31 -6.67 4.86
N ASP A 32 -15.50 -6.13 5.02
CA ASP A 32 -16.61 -6.81 5.67
C ASP A 32 -17.06 -8.02 4.85
N ASP A 33 -17.23 -7.86 3.55
CA ASP A 33 -17.52 -8.97 2.61
C ASP A 33 -16.42 -10.05 2.66
N TYR A 34 -15.15 -9.64 2.72
CA TYR A 34 -14.05 -10.58 2.84
C TYR A 34 -14.11 -11.36 4.16
N ILE A 35 -14.38 -10.68 5.28
CA ILE A 35 -14.46 -11.31 6.59
C ILE A 35 -15.62 -12.29 6.66
N GLU A 36 -16.78 -11.94 6.10
CA GLU A 36 -17.97 -12.79 6.12
C GLU A 36 -17.85 -14.01 5.20
N ALA A 37 -17.39 -13.81 3.96
CA ALA A 37 -17.50 -14.83 2.92
C ALA A 37 -16.20 -15.60 2.64
N ASN A 38 -15.04 -15.00 2.86
CA ASN A 38 -13.77 -15.53 2.36
C ASN A 38 -12.68 -15.68 3.43
N HIS A 39 -12.88 -15.11 4.62
CA HIS A 39 -11.89 -15.21 5.67
C HIS A 39 -11.85 -16.65 6.23
N PRO A 40 -10.66 -17.29 6.31
CA PRO A 40 -10.56 -18.69 6.77
C PRO A 40 -10.82 -18.89 8.26
N HIS A 41 -11.04 -17.81 9.02
CA HIS A 41 -11.32 -17.80 10.47
C HIS A 41 -10.29 -18.57 11.31
N VAL A 42 -9.02 -18.53 10.89
CA VAL A 42 -7.92 -19.19 11.61
C VAL A 42 -7.34 -18.25 12.65
N GLU A 43 -7.32 -18.70 13.89
CA GLU A 43 -6.66 -18.00 14.99
C GLU A 43 -5.16 -18.26 15.02
N ASN A 44 -4.41 -17.31 15.55
CA ASN A 44 -2.98 -17.49 15.82
C ASN A 44 -2.76 -17.97 17.26
N ASP A 45 -1.51 -18.25 17.63
CA ASP A 45 -1.10 -18.74 18.96
C ASP A 45 -1.44 -17.77 20.12
N HIS A 46 -2.08 -16.64 19.83
CA HIS A 46 -2.49 -15.61 20.78
C HIS A 46 -4.01 -15.37 20.76
N ASP A 47 -4.80 -16.34 20.35
CA ASP A 47 -6.27 -16.31 20.27
C ASP A 47 -6.80 -15.09 19.47
N ARG A 48 -6.13 -14.75 18.37
CA ARG A 48 -6.53 -13.64 17.50
C ARG A 48 -6.63 -14.10 16.05
N MET A 49 -7.68 -13.64 15.39
CA MET A 49 -7.84 -13.78 13.94
C MET A 49 -7.11 -12.64 13.22
N PRO A 50 -6.01 -12.91 12.52
CA PRO A 50 -5.36 -11.89 11.70
C PRO A 50 -6.25 -11.50 10.52
N LEU A 51 -6.43 -10.21 10.26
CA LEU A 51 -7.27 -9.73 9.16
C LEU A 51 -6.88 -10.35 7.80
N LEU A 52 -5.59 -10.44 7.51
CA LEU A 52 -5.09 -11.07 6.29
C LEU A 52 -4.54 -12.44 6.63
N SER A 53 -5.31 -13.47 6.32
CA SER A 53 -5.03 -14.86 6.67
C SER A 53 -5.00 -15.76 5.43
N THR A 54 -4.30 -16.87 5.59
CA THR A 54 -4.38 -18.05 4.71
C THR A 54 -4.98 -19.19 5.53
N GLN A 55 -5.21 -20.34 4.93
CA GLN A 55 -5.64 -21.55 5.64
C GLN A 55 -4.63 -22.01 6.72
N HIS A 56 -3.41 -21.49 6.68
CA HIS A 56 -2.34 -21.80 7.63
C HIS A 56 -2.13 -20.69 8.68
N GLY A 57 -3.05 -19.75 8.80
CA GLY A 57 -2.96 -18.62 9.70
C GLY A 57 -2.55 -17.31 9.03
N ARG A 58 -1.89 -16.44 9.75
CA ARG A 58 -1.51 -15.10 9.28
C ARG A 58 -0.74 -15.14 7.96
N ALA A 59 -1.21 -14.39 6.96
CA ALA A 59 -0.52 -14.28 5.68
C ALA A 59 0.90 -13.71 5.86
N HIS A 60 1.89 -14.43 5.36
CA HIS A 60 3.27 -13.98 5.43
C HIS A 60 3.51 -12.79 4.48
N ARG A 61 4.41 -11.89 4.87
CA ARG A 61 4.73 -10.68 4.10
C ARG A 61 5.09 -10.98 2.63
N THR A 62 5.81 -12.06 2.38
CA THR A 62 6.20 -12.44 1.02
C THR A 62 4.99 -12.86 0.18
N THR A 63 4.01 -13.53 0.76
CA THR A 63 2.76 -13.90 0.09
C THR A 63 2.00 -12.65 -0.35
N LEU A 64 1.82 -11.68 0.56
CA LEU A 64 1.17 -10.41 0.24
C LEU A 64 1.94 -9.64 -0.83
N MET A 65 3.25 -9.63 -0.76
CA MET A 65 4.10 -8.97 -1.75
C MET A 65 3.97 -9.63 -3.13
N GLN A 66 3.95 -10.95 -3.22
CA GLN A 66 3.75 -11.67 -4.47
C GLN A 66 2.37 -11.41 -5.07
N ASN A 67 1.33 -11.38 -4.25
CA ASN A 67 -0.02 -11.03 -4.70
C ASN A 67 -0.05 -9.62 -5.30
N ILE A 68 0.61 -8.64 -4.69
CA ILE A 68 0.68 -7.29 -5.24
C ILE A 68 1.42 -7.27 -6.59
N TYR A 69 2.53 -7.98 -6.72
CA TYR A 69 3.21 -8.09 -8.01
C TYR A 69 2.31 -8.73 -9.07
N THR A 70 1.56 -9.77 -8.72
CA THR A 70 0.61 -10.43 -9.63
C THR A 70 -0.52 -9.48 -10.03
N LEU A 71 -1.11 -8.77 -9.08
CA LEU A 71 -2.21 -7.83 -9.34
C LEU A 71 -1.79 -6.57 -10.10
N THR A 72 -0.50 -6.30 -10.23
CA THR A 72 -0.01 -5.08 -10.88
C THR A 72 0.59 -5.30 -12.26
N TYR A 73 0.83 -6.54 -12.69
CA TYR A 73 1.28 -6.74 -14.06
C TYR A 73 0.08 -6.82 -15.05
N PRO A 74 0.16 -6.13 -16.20
CA PRO A 74 -0.99 -5.93 -17.10
C PRO A 74 -1.60 -7.25 -17.63
N CYS A 75 -0.77 -8.22 -17.97
CA CYS A 75 -1.24 -9.49 -18.55
C CYS A 75 -2.18 -10.28 -17.61
N HIS A 76 -2.19 -9.97 -16.32
CA HIS A 76 -3.12 -10.61 -15.37
C HIS A 76 -4.58 -10.30 -15.71
N TYR A 77 -4.83 -9.13 -16.31
CA TYR A 77 -6.18 -8.67 -16.66
C TYR A 77 -6.49 -8.72 -18.15
N THR A 78 -5.49 -8.43 -18.98
CA THR A 78 -5.68 -8.29 -20.43
C THR A 78 -5.41 -9.56 -21.21
N ASN A 79 -4.74 -10.55 -20.61
CA ASN A 79 -4.18 -11.71 -21.29
C ASN A 79 -3.24 -11.34 -22.47
N GLU A 80 -2.78 -10.11 -22.53
CA GLU A 80 -1.85 -9.61 -23.53
C GLU A 80 -0.61 -9.03 -22.86
N CYS A 81 0.56 -9.33 -23.41
CA CYS A 81 1.82 -8.82 -22.86
C CYS A 81 2.23 -7.51 -23.54
N PRO A 82 2.26 -6.38 -22.83
CA PRO A 82 2.68 -5.08 -23.40
C PRO A 82 4.17 -5.06 -23.77
N HIS A 83 4.94 -6.09 -23.38
CA HIS A 83 6.36 -6.24 -23.69
C HIS A 83 6.62 -7.19 -24.87
N GLY A 84 5.57 -7.61 -25.57
CA GLY A 84 5.68 -8.51 -26.73
C GLY A 84 6.16 -9.92 -26.39
N ARG A 85 6.01 -10.38 -25.13
CA ARG A 85 6.41 -11.71 -24.70
C ARG A 85 5.25 -12.70 -24.85
N SER A 86 5.58 -13.96 -25.23
CA SER A 86 4.62 -15.06 -25.14
C SER A 86 4.28 -15.35 -23.68
N LEU A 87 2.99 -15.38 -23.33
CA LEU A 87 2.57 -15.66 -21.95
C LEU A 87 2.99 -17.05 -21.48
N ASN A 88 2.95 -18.02 -22.38
CA ASN A 88 3.31 -19.41 -22.07
C ASN A 88 4.80 -19.59 -21.73
N GLU A 89 5.65 -18.68 -22.20
CA GLU A 89 7.11 -18.73 -22.03
C GLU A 89 7.60 -17.64 -21.05
N CYS A 90 6.70 -16.79 -20.57
CA CYS A 90 7.06 -15.66 -19.73
C CYS A 90 7.34 -16.10 -18.29
N GLU A 91 8.56 -15.90 -17.84
CA GLU A 91 8.98 -16.22 -16.46
C GLU A 91 8.06 -15.56 -15.40
N ALA A 92 7.56 -14.37 -15.66
CA ALA A 92 6.74 -13.62 -14.71
C ALA A 92 5.35 -14.25 -14.44
N VAL A 93 4.86 -15.09 -15.36
CA VAL A 93 3.58 -15.81 -15.20
C VAL A 93 3.73 -17.02 -14.28
N THR A 94 4.96 -17.50 -14.08
CA THR A 94 5.24 -18.58 -13.16
C THR A 94 4.98 -18.15 -11.71
N ASN A 95 4.38 -19.05 -10.92
CA ASN A 95 4.08 -18.78 -9.51
C ASN A 95 5.32 -18.28 -8.74
N GLY A 96 5.14 -17.23 -7.98
CA GLY A 96 6.19 -16.59 -7.19
C GLY A 96 7.18 -15.73 -7.98
N ARG A 97 7.01 -15.58 -9.30
CA ARG A 97 7.93 -14.80 -10.15
C ARG A 97 7.34 -13.55 -10.78
N ALA A 98 6.16 -13.12 -10.35
CA ALA A 98 5.46 -11.93 -10.87
C ALA A 98 6.32 -10.64 -10.85
N SER A 99 7.28 -10.54 -9.93
CA SER A 99 8.23 -9.42 -9.85
C SER A 99 9.22 -9.35 -11.04
N LYS A 100 9.29 -10.39 -11.88
CA LYS A 100 10.08 -10.41 -13.12
C LYS A 100 9.42 -9.68 -14.29
N CYS A 101 8.15 -9.31 -14.16
CA CYS A 101 7.49 -8.46 -15.14
C CYS A 101 7.98 -7.01 -14.99
N PRO A 102 8.47 -6.34 -16.05
CA PRO A 102 8.91 -4.95 -15.97
C PRO A 102 7.80 -3.98 -15.54
N SER A 103 6.53 -4.33 -15.79
CA SER A 103 5.37 -3.52 -15.40
C SER A 103 4.82 -3.84 -14.02
N SER A 104 5.30 -4.89 -13.35
CA SER A 104 4.83 -5.16 -11.98
C SER A 104 5.39 -4.14 -10.99
N VAL A 105 4.57 -3.77 -10.00
CA VAL A 105 4.85 -2.67 -9.10
C VAL A 105 5.08 -3.18 -7.68
N SER A 106 6.18 -2.75 -7.06
CA SER A 106 6.49 -3.12 -5.68
C SER A 106 5.60 -2.37 -4.67
N LEU A 107 5.41 -2.95 -3.49
CA LEU A 107 4.73 -2.28 -2.37
C LEU A 107 5.34 -0.90 -2.04
N HIS A 108 6.67 -0.78 -2.18
CA HIS A 108 7.35 0.49 -1.93
C HIS A 108 6.98 1.55 -2.97
N THR A 109 6.85 1.16 -4.22
CA THR A 109 6.41 2.05 -5.32
C THR A 109 4.97 2.51 -5.10
N ILE A 110 4.07 1.58 -4.72
CA ILE A 110 2.67 1.93 -4.38
C ILE A 110 2.64 2.92 -3.22
N ARG A 111 3.41 2.67 -2.16
CA ARG A 111 3.52 3.58 -1.02
C ARG A 111 3.99 4.97 -1.46
N ARG A 112 5.01 5.05 -2.31
CA ARG A 112 5.51 6.33 -2.85
C ARG A 112 4.43 7.05 -3.65
N GLY A 113 3.76 6.34 -4.56
CA GLY A 113 2.64 6.89 -5.33
C GLY A 113 1.52 7.44 -4.45
N SER A 114 1.15 6.69 -3.40
CA SER A 114 0.14 7.14 -2.43
C SER A 114 0.56 8.42 -1.70
N ILE A 115 1.81 8.52 -1.24
CA ILE A 115 2.32 9.73 -0.58
C ILE A 115 2.29 10.91 -1.54
N THR A 116 2.76 10.72 -2.78
CA THR A 116 2.72 11.75 -3.82
C THR A 116 1.29 12.21 -4.11
N ALA A 117 0.35 11.27 -4.23
CA ALA A 117 -1.06 11.59 -4.46
C ALA A 117 -1.66 12.43 -3.32
N HIS A 118 -1.36 12.11 -2.06
CA HIS A 118 -1.81 12.90 -0.91
C HIS A 118 -1.20 14.31 -0.93
N ARG A 119 0.07 14.43 -1.29
CA ARG A 119 0.74 15.75 -1.40
C ARG A 119 0.14 16.60 -2.53
N ASN A 120 -0.13 15.99 -3.69
CA ASN A 120 -0.77 16.66 -4.82
C ASN A 120 -2.23 17.07 -4.53
N ALA A 121 -2.91 16.33 -3.65
CA ALA A 121 -4.24 16.67 -3.15
C ALA A 121 -4.22 17.72 -2.02
N ASN A 122 -3.08 18.37 -1.77
CA ASN A 122 -2.88 19.37 -0.71
C ASN A 122 -3.24 18.87 0.71
N VAL A 123 -3.12 17.57 0.96
CA VAL A 123 -3.26 17.04 2.33
C VAL A 123 -2.15 17.64 3.20
N PRO A 124 -2.48 18.20 4.37
CA PRO A 124 -1.49 18.77 5.27
C PRO A 124 -0.35 17.80 5.56
N LYS A 125 0.88 18.33 5.60
CA LYS A 125 2.10 17.53 5.76
C LYS A 125 2.06 16.62 6.99
N ASP A 126 1.58 17.17 8.10
CA ASP A 126 1.50 16.43 9.37
C ASP A 126 0.51 15.26 9.28
N MET A 127 -0.62 15.46 8.60
CA MET A 127 -1.59 14.39 8.35
C MET A 127 -1.03 13.31 7.43
N ALA A 128 -0.32 13.70 6.38
CA ALA A 128 0.34 12.75 5.47
C ALA A 128 1.46 12.00 6.19
N SER A 129 2.25 12.69 7.02
CA SER A 129 3.30 12.13 7.86
C SER A 129 2.76 11.07 8.81
N ASP A 130 1.74 11.40 9.57
CA ASP A 130 1.10 10.49 10.53
C ASP A 130 0.48 9.28 9.82
N ARG A 131 -0.36 9.51 8.80
CA ARG A 131 -1.03 8.44 8.06
C ARG A 131 -0.05 7.46 7.43
N MET A 132 1.05 7.97 6.86
CA MET A 132 2.01 7.17 6.10
C MET A 132 3.20 6.69 6.93
N ASP A 133 3.30 7.08 8.21
CA ASP A 133 4.45 6.75 9.06
C ASP A 133 5.78 7.16 8.39
N VAL A 134 5.86 8.41 7.96
CA VAL A 134 7.00 9.00 7.27
C VAL A 134 7.34 10.33 7.93
N SER A 135 8.60 10.56 8.27
CA SER A 135 8.99 11.83 8.87
C SER A 135 8.81 13.01 7.90
N GLY A 136 8.53 14.20 8.45
CA GLY A 136 8.40 15.41 7.67
C GLY A 136 9.61 15.71 6.78
N GLU A 137 10.82 15.43 7.27
CA GLU A 137 12.07 15.58 6.51
C GLU A 137 12.13 14.66 5.27
N VAL A 138 11.64 13.42 5.43
CA VAL A 138 11.56 12.46 4.32
C VAL A 138 10.51 12.90 3.30
N LEU A 139 9.39 13.49 3.77
CA LEU A 139 8.39 14.06 2.88
C LEU A 139 8.98 15.20 2.06
N ASP A 140 9.70 16.13 2.68
CA ASP A 140 10.34 17.26 2.00
C ASP A 140 11.38 16.79 0.97
N LYS A 141 12.23 15.86 1.37
CA LYS A 141 13.34 15.40 0.55
C LYS A 141 12.91 14.59 -0.68
N HIS A 142 11.87 13.78 -0.55
CA HIS A 142 11.53 12.77 -1.55
C HIS A 142 10.17 12.95 -2.21
N TYR A 143 9.28 13.76 -1.63
CA TYR A 143 7.89 13.86 -2.07
C TYR A 143 7.42 15.29 -2.30
N ASP A 144 8.17 16.28 -1.87
CA ASP A 144 7.87 17.70 -2.15
C ASP A 144 8.47 18.14 -3.48
N MET A 145 8.22 17.32 -4.51
CA MET A 145 8.69 17.58 -5.89
C MET A 145 7.69 18.42 -6.69
N ALA A 146 6.92 19.29 -6.03
CA ALA A 146 6.10 20.25 -6.72
C ALA A 146 7.01 21.11 -7.62
N THR A 147 6.75 21.11 -8.90
CA THR A 147 7.47 21.95 -9.86
C THR A 147 7.32 23.43 -9.46
N PRO A 148 8.25 24.32 -9.87
CA PRO A 148 8.10 25.75 -9.62
C PRO A 148 6.75 26.33 -10.07
N ASN A 149 6.18 25.80 -11.17
CA ASN A 149 4.86 26.19 -11.66
C ASN A 149 3.71 25.72 -10.74
N GLU A 150 3.78 24.54 -10.17
CA GLU A 150 2.78 24.03 -9.21
C GLU A 150 2.84 24.79 -7.89
N LYS A 151 4.05 25.13 -7.43
CA LYS A 151 4.23 26.02 -6.26
C LYS A 151 3.63 27.39 -6.50
N CYS A 152 3.78 27.94 -7.70
CA CYS A 152 3.22 29.23 -8.08
C CYS A 152 1.69 29.22 -8.12
N LYS A 153 1.06 28.15 -8.61
CA LYS A 153 -0.42 28.00 -8.61
C LYS A 153 -0.99 27.93 -7.20
N CYS A 154 -0.37 27.18 -6.28
CA CYS A 154 -0.78 27.14 -4.89
C CYS A 154 -0.76 28.52 -4.21
N TRP A 155 0.20 29.38 -4.56
CA TRP A 155 0.27 30.74 -4.03
C TRP A 155 -0.86 31.62 -4.54
N SER A 156 -1.24 31.52 -5.81
CA SER A 156 -2.33 32.30 -6.40
C SER A 156 -3.70 31.91 -5.84
N GLU A 157 -3.93 30.63 -5.54
CA GLU A 157 -5.19 30.14 -4.95
C GLU A 157 -5.30 30.47 -3.45
N SER A 158 -4.17 30.56 -2.74
CA SER A 158 -4.14 30.95 -1.33
C SER A 158 -4.34 32.45 -1.11
N SER A 159 -3.90 33.28 -2.07
CA SER A 159 -3.98 34.74 -1.97
C SER A 159 -5.35 35.32 -2.36
N GLY A 160 -6.24 34.50 -2.90
CA GLY A 160 -7.60 34.91 -3.29
C GLY A 160 -8.65 34.79 -2.18
N ARG A 161 -8.24 34.57 -0.93
CA ARG A 161 -9.13 34.45 0.26
C ARG A 161 -8.76 35.39 1.40
N ILE A 162 -8.31 36.62 1.06
CA ILE A 162 -8.22 37.73 2.02
C ILE A 162 -9.18 38.83 1.58
#